data_42f9b464215f21d233be320d29da46b8
#
_entry.id   42f9b464215f21d233be320d29da46b8
#
_cell.length_a   1.000
_cell.length_b   1.000
_cell.length_c   1.000
_cell.angle_alpha   90.00
_cell.angle_beta   90.00
_cell.angle_gamma   90.00
#
_symmetry.space_group_name_H-M   'P 1'
#
loop_
_entity.id
_entity.type
_entity.pdbx_description
1 polymer ?
#
loop_
_entity_poly.entity_id
_entity_poly.type
_entity_poly.pdbx_seq_one_letter_code
_entity_poly.pdbx_strand_id
1 'polypeptide(L)'
;MSKKVKETSILTQRSKPEKIVFGIIFALFLIYAVSLIFPFVWMAVLSLEEAKSLNTAMKLNGAFYIPEVLYFSNYIDAFTTMEDNGVNFIGMLMNSAWFVGIGLLFTMFWHSITAYIFAKYKFKGRNFIYTCAIFSMIVPIIGSSGAMYRLMAELNLYDSGPLYLMVTSCGGFGGTFLMMYGIFANISWSYAEAVFIDGGSDNTVFFRIMLPQALPAIAAMAVNTGIGLWNNYGTALMYMPSTPTVASGLYKISLYISDHGRPIYYAGLIISIIPVLIIYGFMSGSMMKNLSIGGLKG
;
A
#
# COMPACT_ATOMS: atom_id res chain seq x y z
N MET A 1 3.12 -23.91 -47.44
CA MET A 1 4.27 -24.13 -46.53
C MET A 1 4.86 -22.77 -46.14
N SER A 2 4.44 -22.24 -45.04
CA SER A 2 4.93 -20.95 -44.50
C SER A 2 6.12 -21.22 -43.55
N LYS A 3 7.32 -20.79 -43.94
CA LYS A 3 8.51 -20.84 -43.08
C LYS A 3 8.30 -19.85 -41.93
N LYS A 4 8.09 -20.36 -40.69
CA LYS A 4 8.28 -19.60 -39.48
C LYS A 4 9.74 -19.14 -39.42
N VAL A 5 9.97 -17.85 -39.64
CA VAL A 5 11.22 -17.16 -39.32
C VAL A 5 11.32 -17.19 -37.82
N LYS A 6 12.26 -17.95 -37.26
CA LYS A 6 12.67 -17.85 -35.86
C LYS A 6 13.29 -16.48 -35.68
N GLU A 7 12.62 -15.56 -35.00
CA GLU A 7 13.22 -14.38 -34.40
C GLU A 7 14.25 -14.86 -33.36
N THR A 8 15.48 -15.04 -33.79
CA THR A 8 16.62 -15.16 -32.88
C THR A 8 16.86 -13.77 -32.32
N SER A 9 16.41 -13.54 -31.09
CA SER A 9 16.64 -12.31 -30.39
C SER A 9 18.14 -11.99 -30.36
N ILE A 10 18.50 -10.78 -30.75
CA ILE A 10 19.87 -10.20 -30.76
C ILE A 10 20.55 -10.27 -29.37
N LEU A 11 19.78 -10.63 -28.33
CA LEU A 11 20.24 -10.76 -26.93
C LEU A 11 21.02 -12.04 -26.60
N THR A 12 21.23 -12.97 -27.56
CA THR A 12 21.78 -14.31 -27.24
C THR A 12 23.28 -14.47 -27.47
N GLN A 13 24.00 -13.46 -27.94
CA GLN A 13 25.47 -13.54 -28.10
C GLN A 13 26.20 -12.53 -27.20
N ARG A 14 26.06 -12.70 -25.87
CA ARG A 14 26.92 -11.99 -24.92
C ARG A 14 28.33 -12.55 -24.97
N SER A 15 29.32 -11.68 -25.00
CA SER A 15 30.72 -12.04 -24.90
C SER A 15 31.01 -12.75 -23.55
N LYS A 16 32.11 -13.54 -23.49
CA LYS A 16 32.50 -14.23 -22.23
C LYS A 16 32.61 -13.28 -21.04
N PRO A 17 33.28 -12.09 -21.14
CA PRO A 17 33.37 -11.14 -20.02
C PRO A 17 32.03 -10.58 -19.61
N GLU A 18 31.13 -10.31 -20.56
CA GLU A 18 29.77 -9.86 -20.24
C GLU A 18 28.98 -10.90 -19.43
N LYS A 19 29.09 -12.19 -19.79
CA LYS A 19 28.45 -13.28 -19.03
C LYS A 19 28.96 -13.35 -17.59
N ILE A 20 30.27 -13.12 -17.36
CA ILE A 20 30.86 -13.11 -16.04
C ILE A 20 30.29 -11.92 -15.22
N VAL A 21 30.30 -10.72 -15.81
CA VAL A 21 29.75 -9.51 -15.13
C VAL A 21 28.28 -9.71 -14.78
N PHE A 22 27.46 -10.19 -15.73
CA PHE A 22 26.04 -10.48 -15.45
C PHE A 22 25.87 -11.58 -14.39
N GLY A 23 26.74 -12.59 -14.38
CA GLY A 23 26.73 -13.64 -13.36
C GLY A 23 27.02 -13.09 -11.95
N ILE A 24 28.00 -12.20 -11.84
CA ILE A 24 28.32 -11.52 -10.56
C ILE A 24 27.14 -10.64 -10.11
N ILE A 25 26.60 -9.82 -11.02
CA ILE A 25 25.46 -8.96 -10.71
C ILE A 25 24.26 -9.82 -10.28
N PHE A 26 23.95 -10.90 -10.99
CA PHE A 26 22.88 -11.81 -10.63
C PHE A 26 23.08 -12.43 -9.24
N ALA A 27 24.31 -12.89 -8.94
CA ALA A 27 24.63 -13.46 -7.63
C ALA A 27 24.44 -12.43 -6.50
N LEU A 28 24.88 -11.18 -6.70
CA LEU A 28 24.66 -10.08 -5.74
C LEU A 28 23.18 -9.81 -5.50
N PHE A 29 22.39 -9.73 -6.58
CA PHE A 29 20.95 -9.53 -6.45
C PHE A 29 20.26 -10.73 -5.80
N LEU A 30 20.73 -11.95 -6.07
CA LEU A 30 20.18 -13.16 -5.42
C LEU A 30 20.45 -13.15 -3.92
N ILE A 31 21.68 -12.84 -3.49
CA ILE A 31 22.03 -12.70 -2.08
C ILE A 31 21.18 -11.61 -1.42
N TYR A 32 21.02 -10.47 -2.08
CA TYR A 32 20.17 -9.39 -1.60
C TYR A 32 18.71 -9.83 -1.47
N ALA A 33 18.15 -10.51 -2.47
CA ALA A 33 16.79 -11.02 -2.43
C ALA A 33 16.57 -12.03 -1.28
N VAL A 34 17.52 -12.95 -1.08
CA VAL A 34 17.49 -13.91 0.04
C VAL A 34 17.54 -13.17 1.38
N SER A 35 18.41 -12.15 1.51
CA SER A 35 18.52 -11.36 2.75
C SER A 35 17.23 -10.60 3.10
N LEU A 36 16.45 -10.19 2.10
CA LEU A 36 15.14 -9.55 2.32
C LEU A 36 14.05 -10.54 2.78
N ILE A 37 14.09 -11.79 2.30
CA ILE A 37 13.12 -12.82 2.66
C ILE A 37 13.44 -13.44 4.02
N PHE A 38 14.71 -13.53 4.38
CA PHE A 38 15.19 -14.20 5.59
C PHE A 38 14.47 -13.77 6.88
N PRO A 39 14.27 -12.46 7.19
CA PRO A 39 13.58 -12.05 8.41
C PRO A 39 12.15 -12.58 8.51
N PHE A 40 11.43 -12.67 7.39
CA PHE A 40 10.06 -13.19 7.36
C PHE A 40 10.02 -14.69 7.62
N VAL A 41 10.93 -15.45 7.00
CA VAL A 41 11.07 -16.89 7.25
C VAL A 41 11.46 -17.13 8.70
N TRP A 42 12.39 -16.34 9.23
CA TRP A 42 12.84 -16.44 10.60
C TRP A 42 11.70 -16.13 11.59
N MET A 43 10.94 -15.07 11.35
CA MET A 43 9.76 -14.73 12.14
C MET A 43 8.73 -15.87 12.12
N ALA A 44 8.52 -16.51 10.96
CA ALA A 44 7.63 -17.67 10.84
C ALA A 44 8.15 -18.87 11.65
N VAL A 45 9.46 -19.11 11.69
CA VAL A 45 10.05 -20.15 12.54
C VAL A 45 9.82 -19.83 14.02
N LEU A 46 10.10 -18.59 14.44
CA LEU A 46 9.92 -18.17 15.84
C LEU A 46 8.45 -18.12 16.27
N SER A 47 7.51 -17.96 15.34
CA SER A 47 6.08 -18.02 15.65
C SER A 47 5.61 -19.43 16.06
N LEU A 48 6.40 -20.43 15.74
CA LEU A 48 6.11 -21.84 16.06
C LEU A 48 6.80 -22.33 17.35
N GLU A 49 7.51 -21.44 18.07
CA GLU A 49 8.16 -21.77 19.36
C GLU A 49 7.14 -21.80 20.49
N GLU A 50 7.45 -22.51 21.57
CA GLU A 50 6.67 -22.46 22.79
C GLU A 50 6.63 -21.05 23.37
N ALA A 51 5.42 -20.53 23.65
CA ALA A 51 5.23 -19.17 24.16
C ALA A 51 6.03 -18.85 25.43
N LYS A 52 6.33 -19.86 26.25
CA LYS A 52 7.03 -19.69 27.53
C LYS A 52 8.54 -19.83 27.44
N SER A 53 9.09 -20.39 26.37
CA SER A 53 10.48 -20.83 26.30
C SER A 53 11.39 -20.03 25.34
N LEU A 54 10.87 -19.13 24.53
CA LEU A 54 11.61 -18.47 23.45
C LEU A 54 12.97 -17.89 23.91
N ASN A 55 13.01 -17.09 24.97
CA ASN A 55 14.25 -16.50 25.44
C ASN A 55 15.22 -17.54 26.02
N THR A 56 14.69 -18.57 26.66
CA THR A 56 15.51 -19.68 27.20
C THR A 56 16.09 -20.49 26.05
N ALA A 57 15.29 -20.80 25.05
CA ALA A 57 15.73 -21.53 23.86
C ALA A 57 16.77 -20.74 23.08
N MET A 58 16.58 -19.42 22.88
CA MET A 58 17.59 -18.55 22.22
C MET A 58 18.90 -18.43 23.01
N LYS A 59 18.85 -18.45 24.36
CA LYS A 59 20.05 -18.44 25.20
C LYS A 59 20.82 -19.76 25.15
N LEU A 60 20.10 -20.88 25.08
CA LEU A 60 20.72 -22.21 25.06
C LEU A 60 21.22 -22.60 23.68
N ASN A 61 20.46 -22.33 22.64
CA ASN A 61 20.69 -22.82 21.26
C ASN A 61 21.23 -21.74 20.31
N GLY A 62 21.40 -20.50 20.80
CA GLY A 62 21.80 -19.35 19.98
C GLY A 62 20.61 -18.66 19.30
N ALA A 63 20.89 -17.52 18.67
CA ALA A 63 19.86 -16.69 18.03
C ALA A 63 19.19 -17.36 16.80
N PHE A 64 19.89 -18.30 16.17
CA PHE A 64 19.43 -19.01 14.97
C PHE A 64 19.30 -20.49 15.27
N TYR A 65 18.16 -20.90 15.79
CA TYR A 65 17.83 -22.30 16.06
C TYR A 65 16.46 -22.64 15.46
N ILE A 66 16.20 -23.91 15.24
CA ILE A 66 14.90 -24.42 14.79
C ILE A 66 14.23 -25.08 15.98
N PRO A 67 12.97 -24.74 16.31
CA PRO A 67 12.24 -25.37 17.39
C PRO A 67 12.14 -26.89 17.22
N GLU A 68 12.37 -27.64 18.30
CA GLU A 68 12.22 -29.12 18.28
C GLU A 68 10.75 -29.54 18.18
N VAL A 69 9.87 -28.74 18.77
CA VAL A 69 8.41 -28.94 18.74
C VAL A 69 7.75 -27.72 18.14
N LEU A 70 6.86 -27.94 17.17
CA LEU A 70 6.15 -26.85 16.47
C LEU A 70 4.78 -26.59 17.09
N TYR A 71 4.60 -25.41 17.68
CA TYR A 71 3.38 -24.98 18.34
C TYR A 71 2.47 -24.17 17.40
N PHE A 72 1.69 -24.85 16.58
CA PHE A 72 0.70 -24.20 15.71
C PHE A 72 -0.45 -23.54 16.48
N SER A 73 -0.64 -23.90 17.76
CA SER A 73 -1.61 -23.26 18.65
C SER A 73 -1.41 -21.75 18.75
N ASN A 74 -0.18 -21.23 18.61
CA ASN A 74 0.11 -19.81 18.67
C ASN A 74 -0.70 -18.98 17.64
N TYR A 75 -1.03 -19.58 16.50
CA TYR A 75 -1.88 -18.92 15.49
C TYR A 75 -3.35 -18.83 15.94
N ILE A 76 -3.84 -19.82 16.70
CA ILE A 76 -5.18 -19.79 17.31
C ILE A 76 -5.18 -18.81 18.48
N ASP A 77 -4.13 -18.88 19.31
CA ASP A 77 -3.95 -18.02 20.47
C ASP A 77 -3.84 -16.53 20.07
N ALA A 78 -3.29 -16.22 18.89
CA ALA A 78 -3.29 -14.87 18.38
C ALA A 78 -4.71 -14.27 18.22
N PHE A 79 -5.68 -15.07 17.80
CA PHE A 79 -7.08 -14.63 17.67
C PHE A 79 -7.80 -14.47 19.01
N THR A 80 -7.39 -15.22 20.04
CA THR A 80 -8.08 -15.26 21.34
C THR A 80 -7.44 -14.36 22.40
N THR A 81 -6.13 -14.14 22.32
CA THR A 81 -5.37 -13.41 23.36
C THR A 81 -4.93 -12.01 22.94
N MET A 82 -4.83 -11.74 21.62
CA MET A 82 -4.43 -10.42 21.14
C MET A 82 -5.64 -9.50 21.10
N GLU A 83 -5.59 -8.47 21.91
CA GLU A 83 -6.61 -7.41 21.95
C GLU A 83 -6.01 -6.03 22.14
N ASP A 84 -6.71 -5.01 21.67
CA ASP A 84 -6.40 -3.60 21.93
C ASP A 84 -7.72 -2.84 22.17
N ASN A 85 -7.81 -2.12 23.29
CA ASN A 85 -9.00 -1.39 23.72
C ASN A 85 -10.30 -2.22 23.70
N GLY A 86 -10.23 -3.51 24.09
CA GLY A 86 -11.39 -4.42 24.07
C GLY A 86 -11.77 -4.96 22.69
N VAL A 87 -10.99 -4.66 21.66
CA VAL A 87 -11.17 -5.19 20.31
C VAL A 87 -10.20 -6.33 20.09
N ASN A 88 -10.73 -7.53 19.86
CA ASN A 88 -9.93 -8.73 19.57
C ASN A 88 -9.26 -8.66 18.18
N PHE A 89 -8.37 -9.59 17.88
CA PHE A 89 -7.61 -9.61 16.65
C PHE A 89 -8.48 -9.69 15.39
N ILE A 90 -9.61 -10.41 15.42
CA ILE A 90 -10.57 -10.45 14.31
C ILE A 90 -11.21 -9.07 14.11
N GLY A 91 -11.59 -8.41 15.20
CA GLY A 91 -12.11 -7.04 15.14
C GLY A 91 -11.11 -6.06 14.54
N MET A 92 -9.82 -6.18 14.92
CA MET A 92 -8.75 -5.37 14.33
C MET A 92 -8.56 -5.64 12.82
N LEU A 93 -8.68 -6.90 12.38
CA LEU A 93 -8.66 -7.26 10.95
C LEU A 93 -9.84 -6.62 10.19
N MET A 94 -11.04 -6.69 10.76
CA MET A 94 -12.23 -6.05 10.17
C MET A 94 -12.09 -4.53 10.14
N ASN A 95 -11.56 -3.94 11.20
CA ASN A 95 -11.26 -2.50 11.23
C ASN A 95 -10.25 -2.12 10.16
N SER A 96 -9.18 -2.91 9.95
CA SER A 96 -8.23 -2.68 8.86
C SER A 96 -8.88 -2.78 7.49
N ALA A 97 -9.77 -3.75 7.29
CA ALA A 97 -10.46 -3.94 6.01
C ALA A 97 -11.31 -2.73 5.63
N TRP A 98 -12.18 -2.24 6.53
CA TRP A 98 -12.98 -1.06 6.23
C TRP A 98 -12.13 0.22 6.20
N PHE A 99 -11.08 0.33 7.03
CA PHE A 99 -10.15 1.46 7.02
C PHE A 99 -9.48 1.61 5.65
N VAL A 100 -8.95 0.52 5.12
CA VAL A 100 -8.37 0.50 3.77
C VAL A 100 -9.44 0.72 2.70
N GLY A 101 -10.60 0.05 2.80
CA GLY A 101 -11.68 0.15 1.82
C GLY A 101 -12.22 1.58 1.69
N ILE A 102 -12.59 2.21 2.79
CA ILE A 102 -13.11 3.57 2.80
C ILE A 102 -12.02 4.57 2.42
N GLY A 103 -10.84 4.48 3.07
CA GLY A 103 -9.75 5.40 2.79
C GLY A 103 -9.32 5.35 1.32
N LEU A 104 -9.22 4.15 0.74
CA LEU A 104 -8.88 3.97 -0.65
C LEU A 104 -9.93 4.52 -1.61
N LEU A 105 -11.20 4.19 -1.37
CA LEU A 105 -12.32 4.63 -2.22
C LEU A 105 -12.38 6.16 -2.27
N PHE A 106 -12.37 6.82 -1.12
CA PHE A 106 -12.46 8.29 -1.06
C PHE A 106 -11.20 8.95 -1.62
N THR A 107 -10.01 8.44 -1.29
CA THR A 107 -8.75 8.98 -1.84
C THR A 107 -8.73 8.85 -3.36
N MET A 108 -9.00 7.67 -3.93
CA MET A 108 -8.96 7.46 -5.38
C MET A 108 -10.01 8.31 -6.09
N PHE A 109 -11.22 8.38 -5.54
CA PHE A 109 -12.32 9.13 -6.15
C PHE A 109 -12.02 10.64 -6.19
N TRP A 110 -11.70 11.25 -5.06
CA TRP A 110 -11.47 12.70 -4.98
C TRP A 110 -10.20 13.13 -5.72
N HIS A 111 -9.12 12.36 -5.63
CA HIS A 111 -7.90 12.66 -6.37
C HIS A 111 -8.10 12.51 -7.88
N SER A 112 -8.91 11.53 -8.33
CA SER A 112 -9.23 11.40 -9.77
C SER A 112 -10.01 12.61 -10.29
N ILE A 113 -11.04 13.06 -9.58
CA ILE A 113 -11.82 14.24 -9.98
C ILE A 113 -10.94 15.47 -10.01
N THR A 114 -10.21 15.73 -8.92
CA THR A 114 -9.33 16.90 -8.81
C THR A 114 -8.26 16.88 -9.90
N ALA A 115 -7.59 15.75 -10.09
CA ALA A 115 -6.56 15.58 -11.12
C ALA A 115 -7.11 15.77 -12.53
N TYR A 116 -8.28 15.22 -12.84
CA TYR A 116 -8.94 15.41 -14.12
C TYR A 116 -9.26 16.87 -14.38
N ILE A 117 -9.86 17.59 -13.42
CA ILE A 117 -10.19 19.00 -13.55
C ILE A 117 -8.90 19.81 -13.81
N PHE A 118 -7.86 19.59 -13.03
CA PHE A 118 -6.59 20.28 -13.20
C PHE A 118 -5.86 19.92 -14.51
N ALA A 119 -6.01 18.69 -14.99
CA ALA A 119 -5.38 18.26 -16.24
C ALA A 119 -6.08 18.80 -17.48
N LYS A 120 -7.41 18.88 -17.48
CA LYS A 120 -8.21 19.10 -18.69
C LYS A 120 -8.83 20.49 -18.80
N TYR A 121 -9.15 21.13 -17.67
CA TYR A 121 -9.83 22.41 -17.70
C TYR A 121 -8.90 23.57 -17.41
N LYS A 122 -9.12 24.70 -18.12
CA LYS A 122 -8.43 25.97 -17.90
C LYS A 122 -9.35 26.91 -17.13
N PHE A 123 -8.98 27.25 -15.90
CA PHE A 123 -9.72 28.19 -15.05
C PHE A 123 -8.77 29.21 -14.40
N LYS A 124 -9.32 30.36 -13.97
CA LYS A 124 -8.54 31.39 -13.30
C LYS A 124 -7.95 30.85 -11.97
N GLY A 125 -6.65 31.04 -11.75
CA GLY A 125 -5.98 30.58 -10.55
C GLY A 125 -5.48 29.12 -10.59
N ARG A 126 -5.78 28.33 -11.64
CA ARG A 126 -5.33 26.93 -11.77
C ARG A 126 -3.84 26.75 -11.47
N ASN A 127 -3.00 27.53 -12.16
CA ASN A 127 -1.54 27.39 -12.01
C ASN A 127 -1.06 27.80 -10.62
N PHE A 128 -1.68 28.82 -10.02
CA PHE A 128 -1.37 29.22 -8.64
C PHE A 128 -1.69 28.11 -7.65
N ILE A 129 -2.92 27.55 -7.69
CA ILE A 129 -3.33 26.46 -6.80
C ILE A 129 -2.46 25.22 -7.02
N TYR A 130 -2.16 24.87 -8.28
CA TYR A 130 -1.28 23.75 -8.61
C TYR A 130 0.13 23.95 -8.04
N THR A 131 0.70 25.15 -8.15
CA THR A 131 2.00 25.48 -7.58
C THR A 131 1.97 25.41 -6.06
N CYS A 132 0.92 25.94 -5.40
CA CYS A 132 0.73 25.80 -3.95
C CYS A 132 0.64 24.34 -3.51
N ALA A 133 -0.07 23.50 -4.27
CA ALA A 133 -0.16 22.07 -3.99
C ALA A 133 1.21 21.38 -4.06
N ILE A 134 2.01 21.66 -5.09
CA ILE A 134 3.39 21.14 -5.17
C ILE A 134 4.24 21.68 -4.02
N PHE A 135 4.16 22.97 -3.73
CA PHE A 135 4.95 23.59 -2.65
C PHE A 135 4.65 22.97 -1.30
N SER A 136 3.36 22.71 -0.99
CA SER A 136 2.93 22.06 0.25
C SER A 136 3.47 20.63 0.42
N MET A 137 3.82 19.96 -0.66
CA MET A 137 4.43 18.62 -0.61
C MET A 137 5.94 18.66 -0.37
N ILE A 138 6.61 19.73 -0.82
CA ILE A 138 8.07 19.88 -0.68
C ILE A 138 8.42 20.36 0.73
N VAL A 139 7.59 21.22 1.30
CA VAL A 139 7.84 21.76 2.66
C VAL A 139 7.38 20.76 3.70
N PRO A 140 8.29 20.15 4.47
CA PRO A 140 7.91 19.22 5.52
C PRO A 140 7.24 19.99 6.67
N ILE A 141 5.96 19.71 6.91
CA ILE A 141 5.21 20.27 8.05
C ILE A 141 5.50 19.38 9.26
N ILE A 142 6.53 19.76 10.04
CA ILE A 142 6.90 19.06 11.27
C ILE A 142 6.02 19.55 12.42
N GLY A 143 5.50 18.63 13.24
CA GLY A 143 4.73 18.97 14.44
C GLY A 143 3.24 19.28 14.21
N SER A 144 2.71 19.05 13.01
CA SER A 144 1.29 19.31 12.70
C SER A 144 0.30 18.39 13.43
N SER A 145 0.75 17.27 13.97
CA SER A 145 -0.12 16.25 14.59
C SER A 145 -0.97 16.79 15.74
N GLY A 146 -0.40 17.65 16.60
CA GLY A 146 -1.15 18.25 17.70
C GLY A 146 -2.21 19.26 17.25
N ALA A 147 -1.91 20.05 16.20
CA ALA A 147 -2.88 20.96 15.61
C ALA A 147 -4.00 20.20 14.91
N MET A 148 -3.66 19.13 14.18
CA MET A 148 -4.63 18.25 13.53
C MET A 148 -5.53 17.57 14.57
N TYR A 149 -4.98 17.08 15.68
CA TYR A 149 -5.77 16.49 16.76
C TYR A 149 -6.83 17.47 17.31
N ARG A 150 -6.43 18.72 17.60
CA ARG A 150 -7.35 19.76 18.07
C ARG A 150 -8.45 20.04 17.04
N LEU A 151 -8.07 20.20 15.76
CA LEU A 151 -9.02 20.41 14.68
C LEU A 151 -10.03 19.28 14.57
N MET A 152 -9.57 18.02 14.62
CA MET A 152 -10.46 16.85 14.57
C MET A 152 -11.40 16.80 15.79
N ALA A 153 -10.92 17.16 16.97
CA ALA A 153 -11.74 17.24 18.18
C ALA A 153 -12.80 18.34 18.08
N GLU A 154 -12.44 19.53 17.63
CA GLU A 154 -13.36 20.67 17.44
C GLU A 154 -14.44 20.38 16.39
N LEU A 155 -14.10 19.64 15.34
CA LEU A 155 -15.03 19.21 14.29
C LEU A 155 -15.87 17.97 14.66
N ASN A 156 -15.71 17.43 15.89
CA ASN A 156 -16.32 16.16 16.31
C ASN A 156 -15.97 14.96 15.40
N LEU A 157 -14.79 14.99 14.81
CA LEU A 157 -14.29 13.91 13.94
C LEU A 157 -13.32 12.99 14.69
N TYR A 158 -12.85 13.40 15.89
CA TYR A 158 -12.01 12.54 16.73
C TYR A 158 -12.79 11.30 17.14
N ASP A 159 -12.17 10.15 16.97
CA ASP A 159 -12.71 8.81 17.27
C ASP A 159 -14.05 8.48 16.58
N SER A 160 -14.35 9.18 15.49
CA SER A 160 -15.57 8.96 14.69
C SER A 160 -15.45 7.84 13.66
N GLY A 161 -14.33 7.10 13.64
CA GLY A 161 -14.10 5.94 12.79
C GLY A 161 -14.24 6.24 11.30
N PRO A 162 -15.25 5.66 10.59
CA PRO A 162 -15.41 5.85 9.16
C PRO A 162 -15.57 7.30 8.72
N LEU A 163 -16.25 8.14 9.52
CA LEU A 163 -16.47 9.55 9.20
C LEU A 163 -15.14 10.33 9.16
N TYR A 164 -14.24 10.07 10.10
CA TYR A 164 -12.90 10.64 10.09
C TYR A 164 -12.18 10.35 8.76
N LEU A 165 -12.21 9.09 8.31
CA LEU A 165 -11.57 8.70 7.05
C LEU A 165 -12.22 9.34 5.84
N MET A 166 -13.55 9.35 5.77
CA MET A 166 -14.28 9.98 4.67
C MET A 166 -13.85 11.44 4.50
N VAL A 167 -13.82 12.20 5.60
CA VAL A 167 -13.47 13.62 5.56
C VAL A 167 -12.01 13.85 5.25
N THR A 168 -11.10 13.14 5.91
CA THR A 168 -9.64 13.34 5.74
C THR A 168 -9.12 12.82 4.40
N SER A 169 -9.77 11.81 3.82
CA SER A 169 -9.42 11.27 2.50
C SER A 169 -9.96 12.13 1.34
N CYS A 170 -10.83 13.09 1.60
CA CYS A 170 -11.31 14.05 0.57
C CYS A 170 -10.26 15.12 0.22
N GLY A 171 -9.10 15.13 0.85
CA GLY A 171 -8.01 16.04 0.51
C GLY A 171 -7.59 15.89 -0.95
N GLY A 172 -7.76 16.95 -1.75
CA GLY A 172 -7.60 16.87 -3.20
C GLY A 172 -6.15 16.93 -3.71
N PHE A 173 -5.14 17.13 -2.83
CA PHE A 173 -3.76 17.33 -3.24
C PHE A 173 -2.80 16.40 -2.50
N GLY A 174 -1.78 15.90 -3.21
CA GLY A 174 -0.80 14.97 -2.67
C GLY A 174 -0.09 14.20 -3.79
N GLY A 175 0.79 13.25 -3.43
CA GLY A 175 1.52 12.44 -4.42
C GLY A 175 0.60 11.68 -5.37
N THR A 176 -0.48 11.11 -4.86
CA THR A 176 -1.50 10.42 -5.65
C THR A 176 -2.17 11.35 -6.65
N PHE A 177 -2.49 12.61 -6.25
CA PHE A 177 -3.03 13.63 -7.16
C PHE A 177 -2.06 13.93 -8.31
N LEU A 178 -0.78 14.16 -8.03
CA LEU A 178 0.20 14.46 -9.07
C LEU A 178 0.37 13.32 -10.09
N MET A 179 0.38 12.09 -9.61
CA MET A 179 0.46 10.91 -10.48
C MET A 179 -0.79 10.81 -11.36
N MET A 180 -1.99 10.98 -10.79
CA MET A 180 -3.25 10.98 -11.53
C MET A 180 -3.34 12.15 -12.51
N TYR A 181 -2.85 13.33 -12.13
CA TYR A 181 -2.76 14.47 -13.03
C TYR A 181 -1.95 14.12 -14.29
N GLY A 182 -0.79 13.50 -14.14
CA GLY A 182 0.02 13.03 -15.27
C GLY A 182 -0.72 12.03 -16.15
N ILE A 183 -1.47 11.10 -15.57
CA ILE A 183 -2.29 10.12 -16.30
C ILE A 183 -3.35 10.84 -17.14
N PHE A 184 -4.17 11.67 -16.51
CA PHE A 184 -5.22 12.40 -17.24
C PHE A 184 -4.65 13.36 -18.26
N ALA A 185 -3.52 14.03 -18.00
CA ALA A 185 -2.87 14.94 -18.95
C ALA A 185 -2.53 14.25 -20.27
N ASN A 186 -2.14 12.98 -20.23
CA ASN A 186 -1.75 12.19 -21.40
C ASN A 186 -2.93 11.63 -22.22
N ILE A 187 -4.16 11.64 -21.71
CA ILE A 187 -5.34 11.23 -22.48
C ILE A 187 -5.70 12.35 -23.45
N SER A 188 -5.95 12.06 -24.73
CA SER A 188 -6.31 13.08 -25.72
C SER A 188 -7.64 13.77 -25.40
N TRP A 189 -7.69 15.10 -25.58
CA TRP A 189 -8.94 15.86 -25.43
C TRP A 189 -9.94 15.58 -26.54
N SER A 190 -9.50 15.08 -27.70
CA SER A 190 -10.37 14.72 -28.83
C SER A 190 -11.51 13.74 -28.46
N TYR A 191 -11.28 12.91 -27.45
CA TYR A 191 -12.36 12.04 -26.92
C TYR A 191 -13.50 12.86 -26.27
N ALA A 192 -13.16 13.95 -25.59
CA ALA A 192 -14.16 14.83 -25.01
C ALA A 192 -14.93 15.60 -26.09
N GLU A 193 -14.21 16.09 -27.11
CA GLU A 193 -14.82 16.80 -28.25
C GLU A 193 -15.82 15.92 -28.99
N ALA A 194 -15.50 14.64 -29.21
CA ALA A 194 -16.43 13.69 -29.83
C ALA A 194 -17.70 13.53 -29.01
N VAL A 195 -17.59 13.40 -27.67
CA VAL A 195 -18.77 13.29 -26.78
C VAL A 195 -19.61 14.56 -26.82
N PHE A 196 -19.01 15.74 -26.89
CA PHE A 196 -19.75 17.00 -26.97
C PHE A 196 -20.47 17.16 -28.32
N ILE A 197 -19.86 16.70 -29.41
CA ILE A 197 -20.53 16.66 -30.74
C ILE A 197 -21.77 15.76 -30.71
N ASP A 198 -21.68 14.64 -30.00
CA ASP A 198 -22.80 13.72 -29.78
C ASP A 198 -23.83 14.21 -28.73
N GLY A 199 -23.68 15.45 -28.23
CA GLY A 199 -24.59 16.06 -27.26
C GLY A 199 -24.40 15.59 -25.81
N GLY A 200 -23.28 14.92 -25.51
CA GLY A 200 -22.96 14.48 -24.15
C GLY A 200 -22.50 15.63 -23.24
N SER A 201 -22.54 15.40 -21.94
CA SER A 201 -22.13 16.36 -20.90
C SER A 201 -20.72 16.06 -20.37
N ASP A 202 -20.13 17.03 -19.61
CA ASP A 202 -18.87 16.85 -18.90
C ASP A 202 -18.84 15.61 -17.99
N ASN A 203 -19.97 15.31 -17.33
CA ASN A 203 -20.10 14.09 -16.53
C ASN A 203 -19.96 12.82 -17.38
N THR A 204 -20.54 12.85 -18.60
CA THR A 204 -20.43 11.73 -19.55
C THR A 204 -18.96 11.55 -19.98
N VAL A 205 -18.28 12.66 -20.26
CA VAL A 205 -16.85 12.67 -20.61
C VAL A 205 -16.02 12.05 -19.46
N PHE A 206 -16.23 12.51 -18.24
CA PHE A 206 -15.44 12.01 -17.11
C PHE A 206 -15.74 10.54 -16.81
N PHE A 207 -16.99 10.18 -16.51
CA PHE A 207 -17.33 8.85 -16.00
C PHE A 207 -17.33 7.75 -17.07
N ARG A 208 -17.66 8.07 -18.33
CA ARG A 208 -17.76 7.05 -19.39
C ARG A 208 -16.53 6.97 -20.29
N ILE A 209 -15.69 8.00 -20.34
CA ILE A 209 -14.57 8.05 -21.27
C ILE A 209 -13.23 8.17 -20.52
N MET A 210 -13.03 9.24 -19.77
CA MET A 210 -11.73 9.57 -19.20
C MET A 210 -11.35 8.67 -18.03
N LEU A 211 -12.28 8.44 -17.09
CA LEU A 211 -12.05 7.59 -15.93
C LEU A 211 -11.80 6.12 -16.33
N PRO A 212 -12.59 5.47 -17.21
CA PRO A 212 -12.32 4.12 -17.66
C PRO A 212 -10.96 3.95 -18.36
N GLN A 213 -10.52 4.93 -19.16
CA GLN A 213 -9.19 4.91 -19.78
C GLN A 213 -8.06 5.05 -18.75
N ALA A 214 -8.28 5.83 -17.70
CA ALA A 214 -7.31 6.00 -16.61
C ALA A 214 -7.32 4.81 -15.61
N LEU A 215 -8.40 4.01 -15.57
CA LEU A 215 -8.65 3.00 -14.54
C LEU A 215 -7.49 2.00 -14.36
N PRO A 216 -6.82 1.47 -15.41
CA PRO A 216 -5.70 0.56 -15.23
C PRO A 216 -4.52 1.17 -14.45
N ALA A 217 -4.22 2.45 -14.71
CA ALA A 217 -3.16 3.15 -13.99
C ALA A 217 -3.60 3.55 -12.57
N ILE A 218 -4.86 3.97 -12.41
CA ILE A 218 -5.46 4.25 -11.09
C ILE A 218 -5.46 2.99 -10.23
N ALA A 219 -5.77 1.82 -10.79
CA ALA A 219 -5.74 0.55 -10.08
C ALA A 219 -4.32 0.20 -9.57
N ALA A 220 -3.29 0.44 -10.38
CA ALA A 220 -1.91 0.25 -9.94
C ALA A 220 -1.54 1.18 -8.76
N MET A 221 -2.01 2.43 -8.78
CA MET A 221 -1.81 3.38 -7.68
C MET A 221 -2.62 2.99 -6.44
N ALA A 222 -3.81 2.44 -6.63
CA ALA A 222 -4.67 1.97 -5.55
C ALA A 222 -4.01 0.86 -4.72
N VAL A 223 -3.24 -0.03 -5.34
CA VAL A 223 -2.45 -1.05 -4.61
C VAL A 223 -1.45 -0.40 -3.67
N ASN A 224 -0.63 0.51 -4.20
CA ASN A 224 0.38 1.19 -3.39
C ASN A 224 -0.24 2.00 -2.24
N THR A 225 -1.32 2.73 -2.52
CA THR A 225 -2.06 3.49 -1.50
C THR A 225 -2.72 2.56 -0.48
N GLY A 226 -3.30 1.44 -0.93
CA GLY A 226 -3.92 0.45 -0.06
C GLY A 226 -2.91 -0.22 0.89
N ILE A 227 -1.71 -0.57 0.40
CA ILE A 227 -0.62 -1.08 1.24
C ILE A 227 -0.21 -0.02 2.27
N GLY A 228 -0.10 1.26 1.86
CA GLY A 228 0.19 2.36 2.77
C GLY A 228 -0.87 2.53 3.87
N LEU A 229 -2.15 2.44 3.51
CA LEU A 229 -3.27 2.49 4.47
C LEU A 229 -3.27 1.27 5.41
N TRP A 230 -3.02 0.06 4.89
CA TRP A 230 -2.94 -1.15 5.71
C TRP A 230 -1.87 -1.05 6.80
N ASN A 231 -0.71 -0.49 6.47
CA ASN A 231 0.40 -0.31 7.40
C ASN A 231 0.32 0.96 8.25
N ASN A 232 -0.72 1.78 8.07
CA ASN A 232 -0.86 3.05 8.78
C ASN A 232 -1.38 2.83 10.20
N TYR A 233 -0.48 2.63 11.14
CA TYR A 233 -0.82 2.53 12.57
C TYR A 233 -1.02 3.91 13.22
N GLY A 234 -0.33 4.95 12.74
CA GLY A 234 -0.32 6.27 13.37
C GLY A 234 -1.69 6.95 13.38
N THR A 235 -2.43 6.86 12.27
CA THR A 235 -3.77 7.45 12.18
C THR A 235 -4.75 6.81 13.15
N ALA A 236 -4.79 5.48 13.23
CA ALA A 236 -5.67 4.78 14.15
C ALA A 236 -5.31 5.07 15.61
N LEU A 237 -4.01 5.07 15.95
CA LEU A 237 -3.53 5.38 17.29
C LEU A 237 -3.91 6.80 17.75
N MET A 238 -3.77 7.78 16.87
CA MET A 238 -3.90 9.19 17.26
C MET A 238 -5.32 9.71 17.16
N TYR A 239 -6.10 9.24 16.19
CA TYR A 239 -7.39 9.85 15.85
C TYR A 239 -8.60 8.92 15.98
N MET A 240 -8.37 7.60 16.12
CA MET A 240 -9.44 6.60 16.17
C MET A 240 -9.12 5.47 17.17
N PRO A 241 -8.83 5.80 18.43
CA PRO A 241 -8.37 4.82 19.42
C PRO A 241 -9.39 3.72 19.74
N SER A 242 -10.69 3.99 19.62
CA SER A 242 -11.75 2.97 19.85
C SER A 242 -11.92 1.99 18.70
N THR A 243 -11.28 2.26 17.56
CA THR A 243 -11.33 1.37 16.39
C THR A 243 -9.93 0.98 15.92
N PRO A 244 -9.17 0.25 16.76
CA PRO A 244 -7.81 -0.13 16.43
C PRO A 244 -7.78 -1.00 15.18
N THR A 245 -6.83 -0.69 14.28
CA THR A 245 -6.48 -1.53 13.13
C THR A 245 -5.46 -2.59 13.54
N VAL A 246 -5.24 -3.61 12.69
CA VAL A 246 -4.19 -4.60 12.95
C VAL A 246 -2.83 -3.92 13.12
N ALA A 247 -2.51 -2.92 12.30
CA ALA A 247 -1.25 -2.22 12.39
C ALA A 247 -1.10 -1.46 13.73
N SER A 248 -2.14 -0.76 14.18
CA SER A 248 -2.10 -0.02 15.46
C SER A 248 -2.12 -0.95 16.67
N GLY A 249 -2.91 -2.02 16.63
CA GLY A 249 -2.97 -3.02 17.70
C GLY A 249 -1.65 -3.76 17.85
N LEU A 250 -1.07 -4.26 16.76
CA LEU A 250 0.24 -4.90 16.79
C LEU A 250 1.35 -3.95 17.26
N TYR A 251 1.30 -2.69 16.86
CA TYR A 251 2.24 -1.68 17.36
C TYR A 251 2.13 -1.52 18.88
N LYS A 252 0.91 -1.34 19.43
CA LYS A 252 0.72 -1.24 20.88
C LYS A 252 1.16 -2.51 21.61
N ILE A 253 0.75 -3.68 21.13
CA ILE A 253 1.15 -4.96 21.72
C ILE A 253 2.68 -5.07 21.77
N SER A 254 3.38 -4.65 20.72
CA SER A 254 4.85 -4.68 20.66
C SER A 254 5.54 -3.88 21.78
N LEU A 255 4.89 -2.84 22.30
CA LEU A 255 5.44 -2.00 23.38
C LEU A 255 5.38 -2.66 24.75
N TYR A 256 4.44 -3.59 24.95
CA TYR A 256 4.15 -4.19 26.27
C TYR A 256 4.32 -5.71 26.30
N ILE A 257 4.72 -6.30 25.14
CA ILE A 257 4.80 -7.73 25.04
C ILE A 257 5.89 -8.29 25.94
N SER A 258 5.51 -9.24 26.79
CA SER A 258 6.46 -10.03 27.57
C SER A 258 7.17 -11.04 26.67
N ASP A 259 8.31 -11.56 27.15
CA ASP A 259 9.05 -12.61 26.43
C ASP A 259 8.22 -13.85 26.13
N HIS A 260 7.25 -14.15 26.99
CA HIS A 260 6.32 -15.28 26.86
C HIS A 260 5.29 -15.11 25.75
N GLY A 261 4.93 -13.88 25.38
CA GLY A 261 3.95 -13.59 24.33
C GLY A 261 4.54 -13.45 22.91
N ARG A 262 5.86 -13.41 22.76
CA ARG A 262 6.52 -13.16 21.48
C ARG A 262 6.17 -14.14 20.37
N PRO A 263 6.12 -15.46 20.58
CA PRO A 263 5.73 -16.38 19.51
C PRO A 263 4.30 -16.15 19.01
N ILE A 264 3.36 -15.87 19.91
CA ILE A 264 1.98 -15.51 19.56
C ILE A 264 1.94 -14.20 18.77
N TYR A 265 2.73 -13.21 19.20
CA TYR A 265 2.86 -11.93 18.48
C TYR A 265 3.40 -12.12 17.06
N TYR A 266 4.43 -12.97 16.88
CA TYR A 266 4.96 -13.30 15.56
C TYR A 266 3.92 -14.02 14.69
N ALA A 267 3.10 -14.89 15.28
CA ALA A 267 1.96 -15.50 14.59
C ALA A 267 0.95 -14.43 14.10
N GLY A 268 0.61 -13.45 14.94
CA GLY A 268 -0.22 -12.31 14.56
C GLY A 268 0.36 -11.47 13.44
N LEU A 269 1.68 -11.21 13.47
CA LEU A 269 2.38 -10.52 12.38
C LEU A 269 2.29 -11.31 11.06
N ILE A 270 2.51 -12.62 11.07
CA ILE A 270 2.38 -13.48 9.88
C ILE A 270 0.96 -13.44 9.33
N ILE A 271 -0.06 -13.56 10.18
CA ILE A 271 -1.46 -13.46 9.75
C ILE A 271 -1.72 -12.10 9.09
N SER A 272 -1.18 -11.01 9.66
CA SER A 272 -1.40 -9.65 9.15
C SER A 272 -0.79 -9.38 7.78
N ILE A 273 0.23 -10.15 7.37
CA ILE A 273 0.86 -10.03 6.05
C ILE A 273 0.01 -10.69 4.96
N ILE A 274 -0.77 -11.73 5.28
CA ILE A 274 -1.52 -12.52 4.30
C ILE A 274 -2.44 -11.67 3.40
N PRO A 275 -3.28 -10.75 3.92
CA PRO A 275 -4.13 -9.93 3.07
C PRO A 275 -3.35 -9.08 2.06
N VAL A 276 -2.21 -8.54 2.47
CA VAL A 276 -1.34 -7.73 1.60
C VAL A 276 -0.74 -8.58 0.47
N LEU A 277 -0.26 -9.79 0.80
CA LEU A 277 0.29 -10.72 -0.20
C LEU A 277 -0.78 -11.16 -1.19
N ILE A 278 -2.01 -11.40 -0.73
CA ILE A 278 -3.14 -11.77 -1.58
C ILE A 278 -3.44 -10.63 -2.57
N ILE A 279 -3.61 -9.40 -2.08
CA ILE A 279 -3.87 -8.24 -2.93
C ILE A 279 -2.75 -8.05 -3.95
N TYR A 280 -1.49 -8.08 -3.50
CA TYR A 280 -0.34 -7.93 -4.38
C TYR A 280 -0.27 -9.04 -5.44
N GLY A 281 -0.50 -10.29 -5.06
CA GLY A 281 -0.47 -11.44 -5.97
C GLY A 281 -1.49 -11.32 -7.12
N PHE A 282 -2.72 -10.91 -6.80
CA PHE A 282 -3.75 -10.69 -7.83
C PHE A 282 -3.47 -9.50 -8.74
N MET A 283 -2.84 -8.45 -8.23
CA MET A 283 -2.67 -7.19 -8.96
C MET A 283 -1.29 -7.02 -9.62
N SER A 284 -0.28 -7.80 -9.25
CA SER A 284 1.09 -7.70 -9.79
C SER A 284 1.15 -7.86 -11.31
N GLY A 285 0.36 -8.79 -11.88
CA GLY A 285 0.27 -9.00 -13.32
C GLY A 285 -0.32 -7.80 -14.08
N SER A 286 -1.27 -7.08 -13.48
CA SER A 286 -1.87 -5.87 -14.06
C SER A 286 -0.94 -4.66 -13.96
N MET A 287 -0.19 -4.55 -12.85
CA MET A 287 0.81 -3.48 -12.66
C MET A 287 1.93 -3.55 -13.70
N MET A 288 2.48 -4.74 -13.96
CA MET A 288 3.59 -4.89 -14.92
C MET A 288 3.19 -4.59 -16.36
N LYS A 289 1.97 -4.93 -16.77
CA LYS A 289 1.47 -4.62 -18.12
C LYS A 289 1.28 -3.12 -18.36
N ASN A 290 0.91 -2.38 -17.34
CA ASN A 290 0.56 -0.96 -17.46
C ASN A 290 1.78 -0.03 -17.28
N LEU A 291 2.83 -0.46 -16.56
CA LEU A 291 4.09 0.28 -16.47
C LEU A 291 4.87 0.28 -17.80
N SER A 292 4.67 -0.74 -18.66
CA SER A 292 5.31 -0.79 -19.98
C SER A 292 4.66 0.14 -21.02
N ILE A 293 3.47 0.69 -20.79
CA ILE A 293 2.78 1.61 -21.70
C ILE A 293 3.33 3.06 -21.56
N GLY A 294 3.97 3.39 -20.45
CA GLY A 294 4.59 4.70 -20.20
C GLY A 294 6.03 4.84 -20.69
N GLY A 295 6.67 3.80 -21.17
CA GLY A 295 8.06 3.76 -21.62
C GLY A 295 8.17 3.44 -23.11
N LEU A 296 8.48 4.46 -23.90
CA LEU A 296 9.06 4.37 -25.26
C LEU A 296 8.24 3.63 -26.33
N LYS A 297 7.36 4.36 -27.01
CA LYS A 297 7.28 4.25 -28.46
C LYS A 297 8.37 5.17 -29.03
N GLY A 298 9.55 4.61 -29.25
CA GLY A 298 10.54 5.10 -30.17
C GLY A 298 10.38 4.34 -31.45
#